data_0a647ac71a3f98bfd7e1ec4a07b87cfb
#
_entry.id   0a647ac71a3f98bfd7e1ec4a07b87cfb
#
_cell.length_a   1.000
_cell.length_b   1.000
_cell.length_c   1.000
_cell.angle_alpha   90.00
_cell.angle_beta   90.00
_cell.angle_gamma   90.00
#
_symmetry.space_group_name_H-M   'P 1'
#
loop_
_entity.id
_entity.type
_entity.pdbx_description
1 polymer ?
#
loop_
_entity_poly.entity_id
_entity_poly.type
_entity_poly.pdbx_seq_one_letter_code
_entity_poly.pdbx_strand_id
1 'polypeptide(L)'
;VLECLYSPIVDSVTPLGEGLLAIRECFLSKLIFQTYSGYVASQFKKMQTDIRNQGRVKWKHVMHLIRLLLSGTAVLTDGVMVVDVGCHRERLLTIKRGEMPFGEADAWRKELQVRFEYAFRMTRLPERPDYERVNAFLVDARRRALSEELP
;
A
#
# COMPACT_ATOMS: atom_id res chain seq x y z
N VAL A 1 -1.93 2.15 7.38
CA VAL A 1 -3.16 1.79 8.13
C VAL A 1 -4.08 0.92 7.27
N LEU A 2 -4.43 1.30 6.03
CA LEU A 2 -5.34 0.52 5.19
C LEU A 2 -4.82 -0.92 4.91
N GLU A 3 -3.51 -1.10 4.72
CA GLU A 3 -2.89 -2.43 4.55
C GLU A 3 -3.20 -3.39 5.72
N CYS A 4 -3.40 -2.89 6.94
CA CYS A 4 -3.74 -3.72 8.10
C CYS A 4 -5.11 -4.42 7.92
N LEU A 5 -6.06 -3.78 7.23
CA LEU A 5 -7.40 -4.35 6.98
C LEU A 5 -7.38 -5.50 5.95
N TYR A 6 -6.26 -5.67 5.26
CA TYR A 6 -6.05 -6.69 4.23
C TYR A 6 -4.95 -7.69 4.63
N SER A 7 -4.44 -7.60 5.87
CA SER A 7 -3.43 -8.54 6.36
C SER A 7 -4.04 -9.94 6.49
N PRO A 8 -3.36 -10.99 5.98
CA PRO A 8 -3.76 -12.37 6.23
C PRO A 8 -3.41 -12.84 7.66
N ILE A 9 -2.62 -12.05 8.38
CA ILE A 9 -2.22 -12.36 9.77
C ILE A 9 -3.16 -11.61 10.68
N VAL A 10 -4.04 -12.34 11.36
CA VAL A 10 -5.02 -11.82 12.31
C VAL A 10 -4.82 -12.55 13.63
N ASP A 11 -4.55 -11.82 14.69
CA ASP A 11 -4.41 -12.36 16.04
C ASP A 11 -5.77 -12.42 16.74
N SER A 12 -6.49 -11.28 16.75
CA SER A 12 -7.84 -11.20 17.30
C SER A 12 -8.66 -10.14 16.55
N VAL A 13 -9.96 -10.31 16.50
CA VAL A 13 -10.88 -9.34 15.90
C VAL A 13 -12.02 -9.06 16.88
N THR A 14 -12.26 -7.78 17.19
CA THR A 14 -13.42 -7.36 17.96
C THR A 14 -14.65 -7.21 17.05
N PRO A 15 -15.89 -7.19 17.58
CA PRO A 15 -17.09 -6.93 16.77
C PRO A 15 -17.02 -5.63 15.97
N LEU A 16 -16.37 -4.59 16.52
CA LEU A 16 -16.10 -3.35 15.81
C LEU A 16 -15.09 -3.55 14.67
N GLY A 17 -14.06 -4.36 14.91
CA GLY A 17 -13.09 -4.75 13.89
C GLY A 17 -13.72 -5.53 12.73
N GLU A 18 -14.64 -6.44 13.02
CA GLU A 18 -15.42 -7.17 11.98
C GLU A 18 -16.24 -6.21 11.12
N GLY A 19 -16.93 -5.25 11.75
CA GLY A 19 -17.68 -4.21 11.05
C GLY A 19 -16.79 -3.37 10.14
N LEU A 20 -15.58 -3.02 10.58
CA LEU A 20 -14.61 -2.28 9.78
C LEU A 20 -14.09 -3.11 8.60
N LEU A 21 -13.81 -4.40 8.81
CA LEU A 21 -13.41 -5.32 7.76
C LEU A 21 -14.49 -5.50 6.69
N ALA A 22 -15.77 -5.51 7.10
CA ALA A 22 -16.91 -5.64 6.19
C ALA A 22 -17.06 -4.44 5.22
N ILE A 23 -16.55 -3.27 5.60
CA ILE A 23 -16.61 -2.06 4.76
C ILE A 23 -15.23 -1.66 4.18
N ARG A 24 -14.20 -2.49 4.31
CA ARG A 24 -12.83 -2.14 3.91
C ARG A 24 -12.69 -1.69 2.44
N GLU A 25 -13.53 -2.21 1.56
CA GLU A 25 -13.53 -1.84 0.14
C GLU A 25 -14.00 -0.40 -0.09
N CYS A 26 -14.80 0.16 0.83
CA CYS A 26 -15.26 1.55 0.76
C CYS A 26 -14.12 2.58 0.81
N PHE A 27 -12.94 2.17 1.29
CA PHE A 27 -11.74 3.02 1.34
C PHE A 27 -10.95 3.03 0.02
N LEU A 28 -11.24 2.10 -0.90
CA LEU A 28 -10.51 1.99 -2.15
C LEU A 28 -11.04 3.00 -3.17
N SER A 29 -10.14 3.77 -3.75
CA SER A 29 -10.46 4.78 -4.76
C SER A 29 -9.23 5.15 -5.57
N LYS A 30 -9.40 5.97 -6.61
CA LYS A 30 -8.29 6.52 -7.40
C LYS A 30 -7.30 7.37 -6.59
N LEU A 31 -7.69 7.85 -5.39
CA LEU A 31 -6.78 8.57 -4.48
C LEU A 31 -5.60 7.69 -4.01
N ILE A 32 -5.73 6.37 -4.10
CA ILE A 32 -4.64 5.43 -3.85
C ILE A 32 -3.43 5.74 -4.75
N PHE A 33 -3.67 6.08 -6.02
CA PHE A 33 -2.57 6.45 -6.92
C PHE A 33 -1.75 7.62 -6.38
N GLN A 34 -2.41 8.68 -5.90
CA GLN A 34 -1.71 9.85 -5.34
C GLN A 34 -0.90 9.48 -4.10
N THR A 35 -1.50 8.67 -3.22
CA THR A 35 -0.85 8.21 -1.98
C THR A 35 0.39 7.37 -2.28
N TYR A 36 0.27 6.37 -3.15
CA TYR A 36 1.41 5.51 -3.51
C TYR A 36 2.48 6.27 -4.32
N SER A 37 2.08 7.16 -5.24
CA SER A 37 3.01 8.04 -5.97
C SER A 37 3.84 8.91 -5.02
N GLY A 38 3.20 9.48 -4.00
CA GLY A 38 3.89 10.26 -2.97
C GLY A 38 4.90 9.42 -2.18
N TYR A 39 4.54 8.19 -1.79
CA TYR A 39 5.47 7.27 -1.11
C TYR A 39 6.61 6.84 -2.03
N VAL A 40 6.33 6.50 -3.28
CA VAL A 40 7.34 6.13 -4.29
C VAL A 40 8.34 7.28 -4.47
N ALA A 41 7.85 8.50 -4.68
CA ALA A 41 8.69 9.69 -4.82
C ALA A 41 9.56 9.94 -3.58
N SER A 42 8.98 9.80 -2.38
CA SER A 42 9.72 9.92 -1.11
C SER A 42 10.84 8.88 -0.98
N GLN A 43 10.56 7.62 -1.28
CA GLN A 43 11.59 6.56 -1.22
C GLN A 43 12.67 6.76 -2.28
N PHE A 44 12.30 7.20 -3.47
CA PHE A 44 13.25 7.52 -4.54
C PHE A 44 14.19 8.65 -4.13
N LYS A 45 13.64 9.74 -3.56
CA LYS A 45 14.44 10.86 -3.04
C LYS A 45 15.40 10.42 -1.94
N LYS A 46 14.95 9.57 -1.00
CA LYS A 46 15.82 8.99 0.05
C LYS A 46 16.96 8.19 -0.57
N MET A 47 16.66 7.32 -1.52
CA MET A 47 17.66 6.53 -2.24
C MET A 47 18.72 7.42 -2.91
N GLN A 48 18.29 8.45 -3.65
CA GLN A 48 19.20 9.38 -4.30
C GLN A 48 20.07 10.16 -3.29
N THR A 49 19.49 10.57 -2.17
CA THR A 49 20.21 11.26 -1.09
C THR A 49 21.27 10.36 -0.47
N ASP A 50 20.96 9.09 -0.22
CA ASP A 50 21.91 8.12 0.31
C ASP A 50 23.09 7.89 -0.64
N ILE A 51 22.81 7.71 -1.95
CA ILE A 51 23.86 7.57 -2.97
C ILE A 51 24.77 8.80 -2.98
N ARG A 52 24.18 10.02 -3.00
CA ARG A 52 24.94 11.26 -3.07
C ARG A 52 25.78 11.52 -1.82
N ASN A 53 25.22 11.27 -0.63
CA ASN A 53 25.89 11.63 0.62
C ASN A 53 26.84 10.55 1.16
N GLN A 54 26.56 9.27 0.83
CA GLN A 54 27.28 8.12 1.41
C GLN A 54 27.99 7.28 0.34
N GLY A 55 27.81 7.60 -0.94
CA GLY A 55 28.38 6.82 -2.06
C GLY A 55 27.86 5.38 -2.16
N ARG A 56 26.81 5.03 -1.42
CA ARG A 56 26.29 3.66 -1.37
C ARG A 56 24.77 3.62 -1.40
N VAL A 57 24.23 2.53 -1.97
CA VAL A 57 22.81 2.25 -2.04
C VAL A 57 22.32 1.66 -0.73
N LYS A 58 21.29 2.21 -0.14
CA LYS A 58 20.54 1.54 0.93
C LYS A 58 19.45 0.65 0.33
N TRP A 59 19.76 -0.60 0.17
CA TRP A 59 18.92 -1.60 -0.49
C TRP A 59 17.52 -1.72 0.08
N LYS A 60 17.33 -1.43 1.37
CA LYS A 60 16.01 -1.37 2.00
C LYS A 60 15.09 -0.35 1.32
N HIS A 61 15.61 0.82 0.89
CA HIS A 61 14.82 1.84 0.20
C HIS A 61 14.44 1.40 -1.21
N VAL A 62 15.37 0.75 -1.92
CA VAL A 62 15.13 0.19 -3.27
C VAL A 62 14.05 -0.88 -3.22
N MET A 63 14.19 -1.86 -2.32
CA MET A 63 13.22 -2.94 -2.12
C MET A 63 11.83 -2.37 -1.77
N HIS A 64 11.78 -1.41 -0.84
CA HIS A 64 10.51 -0.83 -0.40
C HIS A 64 9.81 -0.05 -1.52
N LEU A 65 10.56 0.69 -2.35
CA LEU A 65 10.04 1.41 -3.50
C LEU A 65 9.42 0.44 -4.53
N ILE A 66 10.11 -0.66 -4.84
CA ILE A 66 9.59 -1.69 -5.75
C ILE A 66 8.34 -2.35 -5.18
N ARG A 67 8.32 -2.66 -3.86
CA ARG A 67 7.15 -3.22 -3.19
C ARG A 67 5.94 -2.28 -3.28
N LEU A 68 6.15 -0.98 -3.11
CA LEU A 68 5.07 0.02 -3.24
C LEU A 68 4.48 0.04 -4.66
N LEU A 69 5.33 -0.01 -5.69
CA LEU A 69 4.85 -0.06 -7.07
C LEU A 69 4.06 -1.34 -7.37
N LEU A 70 4.51 -2.50 -6.87
CA LEU A 70 3.79 -3.76 -7.00
C LEU A 70 2.41 -3.70 -6.32
N SER A 71 2.37 -3.30 -5.03
CA SER A 71 1.13 -3.22 -4.27
C SER A 71 0.17 -2.19 -4.86
N GLY A 72 0.67 -1.00 -5.21
CA GLY A 72 -0.15 0.05 -5.83
C GLY A 72 -0.73 -0.37 -7.19
N THR A 73 0.06 -1.07 -8.01
CA THR A 73 -0.42 -1.61 -9.29
C THR A 73 -1.54 -2.62 -9.07
N ALA A 74 -1.38 -3.59 -8.16
CA ALA A 74 -2.38 -4.60 -7.87
C ALA A 74 -3.71 -3.98 -7.41
N VAL A 75 -3.67 -3.00 -6.49
CA VAL A 75 -4.89 -2.31 -6.05
C VAL A 75 -5.60 -1.62 -7.21
N LEU A 76 -4.87 -0.93 -8.08
CA LEU A 76 -5.47 -0.20 -9.21
C LEU A 76 -6.02 -1.14 -10.27
N THR A 77 -5.41 -2.31 -10.46
CA THR A 77 -5.82 -3.30 -11.48
C THR A 77 -6.97 -4.18 -10.98
N ASP A 78 -6.83 -4.73 -9.78
CA ASP A 78 -7.69 -5.80 -9.28
C ASP A 78 -8.73 -5.31 -8.26
N GLY A 79 -8.61 -4.05 -7.79
CA GLY A 79 -9.47 -3.51 -6.74
C GLY A 79 -9.26 -4.19 -5.37
N VAL A 80 -8.12 -4.86 -5.18
CA VAL A 80 -7.80 -5.58 -3.93
C VAL A 80 -6.43 -5.15 -3.43
N MET A 81 -6.34 -4.81 -2.15
CA MET A 81 -5.06 -4.47 -1.55
C MET A 81 -4.26 -5.73 -1.24
N VAL A 82 -3.17 -5.93 -1.98
CA VAL A 82 -2.26 -7.06 -1.82
C VAL A 82 -1.17 -6.69 -0.83
N VAL A 83 -1.17 -7.37 0.33
CA VAL A 83 -0.15 -7.21 1.38
C VAL A 83 0.98 -8.22 1.20
N ASP A 84 0.63 -9.44 0.78
CA ASP A 84 1.61 -10.48 0.45
C ASP A 84 2.11 -10.27 -1.00
N VAL A 85 3.41 -10.13 -1.16
CA VAL A 85 4.06 -9.94 -2.46
C VAL A 85 4.18 -11.22 -3.30
N GLY A 86 3.75 -12.36 -2.78
CA GLY A 86 3.63 -13.64 -3.48
C GLY A 86 4.93 -14.04 -4.19
N CYS A 87 4.83 -14.29 -5.50
CA CYS A 87 5.95 -14.72 -6.35
C CYS A 87 7.12 -13.70 -6.42
N HIS A 88 6.92 -12.45 -6.04
CA HIS A 88 7.97 -11.44 -6.03
C HIS A 88 8.84 -11.48 -4.77
N ARG A 89 8.49 -12.30 -3.76
CA ARG A 89 9.16 -12.33 -2.45
C ARG A 89 10.66 -12.56 -2.58
N GLU A 90 11.08 -13.62 -3.26
CA GLU A 90 12.50 -13.97 -3.37
C GLU A 90 13.28 -12.87 -4.11
N ARG A 91 12.73 -12.33 -5.19
CA ARG A 91 13.37 -11.24 -5.93
C ARG A 91 13.51 -9.97 -5.07
N LEU A 92 12.53 -9.65 -4.25
CA LEU A 92 12.60 -8.54 -3.29
C LEU A 92 13.63 -8.79 -2.18
N LEU A 93 13.75 -10.03 -1.70
CA LEU A 93 14.77 -10.41 -0.70
C LEU A 93 16.18 -10.32 -1.29
N THR A 94 16.41 -10.72 -2.55
CA THR A 94 17.67 -10.56 -3.26
C THR A 94 18.08 -9.08 -3.32
N ILE A 95 17.13 -8.17 -3.61
CA ILE A 95 17.39 -6.72 -3.54
C ILE A 95 17.74 -6.29 -2.11
N LYS A 96 16.95 -6.71 -1.12
CA LYS A 96 17.17 -6.31 0.28
C LYS A 96 18.55 -6.71 0.79
N ARG A 97 19.09 -7.86 0.34
CA ARG A 97 20.41 -8.36 0.68
C ARG A 97 21.54 -7.68 -0.12
N GLY A 98 21.21 -6.90 -1.16
CA GLY A 98 22.19 -6.25 -2.03
C GLY A 98 22.85 -7.20 -3.03
N GLU A 99 22.22 -8.34 -3.28
CA GLU A 99 22.72 -9.39 -4.20
C GLU A 99 22.33 -9.10 -5.66
N MET A 100 21.34 -8.23 -5.90
CA MET A 100 20.92 -7.80 -7.23
C MET A 100 21.73 -6.57 -7.67
N PRO A 101 22.28 -6.54 -8.90
CA PRO A 101 22.93 -5.35 -9.44
C PRO A 101 21.96 -4.14 -9.45
N PHE A 102 22.46 -2.96 -9.07
CA PHE A 102 21.61 -1.74 -9.00
C PHE A 102 20.93 -1.42 -10.34
N GLY A 103 21.64 -1.61 -11.47
CA GLY A 103 21.07 -1.38 -12.80
C GLY A 103 19.87 -2.28 -13.10
N GLU A 104 19.90 -3.55 -12.65
CA GLU A 104 18.78 -4.49 -12.80
C GLU A 104 17.59 -4.07 -11.92
N ALA A 105 17.84 -3.72 -10.67
CA ALA A 105 16.80 -3.25 -9.76
C ALA A 105 16.13 -1.95 -10.27
N ASP A 106 16.92 -1.01 -10.82
CA ASP A 106 16.39 0.24 -11.39
C ASP A 106 15.62 0.01 -12.70
N ALA A 107 16.06 -0.93 -13.55
CA ALA A 107 15.32 -1.33 -14.74
C ALA A 107 13.95 -1.91 -14.37
N TRP A 108 13.90 -2.81 -13.39
CA TRP A 108 12.63 -3.34 -12.89
C TRP A 108 11.74 -2.28 -12.27
N ARG A 109 12.31 -1.36 -11.48
CA ARG A 109 11.58 -0.19 -10.95
C ARG A 109 10.92 0.63 -12.06
N LYS A 110 11.69 0.93 -13.14
CA LYS A 110 11.17 1.72 -14.29
C LYS A 110 10.01 1.01 -14.98
N GLU A 111 10.14 -0.30 -15.20
CA GLU A 111 9.07 -1.13 -15.77
C GLU A 111 7.80 -1.07 -14.90
N LEU A 112 7.95 -1.25 -13.58
CA LEU A 112 6.84 -1.20 -12.64
C LEU A 112 6.21 0.19 -12.56
N GLN A 113 6.98 1.27 -12.70
CA GLN A 113 6.47 2.63 -12.75
C GLN A 113 5.53 2.81 -13.95
N VAL A 114 5.91 2.35 -15.12
CA VAL A 114 5.08 2.40 -16.34
C VAL A 114 3.79 1.60 -16.14
N ARG A 115 3.89 0.40 -15.55
CA ARG A 115 2.71 -0.45 -15.25
C ARG A 115 1.77 0.23 -14.25
N PHE A 116 2.30 0.86 -13.23
CA PHE A 116 1.53 1.56 -12.21
C PHE A 116 0.76 2.75 -12.80
N GLU A 117 1.39 3.54 -13.65
CA GLU A 117 0.76 4.67 -14.37
C GLU A 117 -0.31 4.18 -15.37
N TYR A 118 -0.06 3.07 -16.03
CA TYR A 118 -1.05 2.44 -16.91
C TYR A 118 -2.24 1.92 -16.12
N ALA A 119 -2.00 1.23 -15.00
CA ALA A 119 -3.05 0.72 -14.11
C ALA A 119 -3.95 1.87 -13.61
N PHE A 120 -3.39 3.03 -13.27
CA PHE A 120 -4.18 4.20 -12.89
C PHE A 120 -5.10 4.70 -14.02
N ARG A 121 -4.63 4.71 -15.27
CA ARG A 121 -5.46 5.12 -16.41
C ARG A 121 -6.60 4.16 -16.70
N MET A 122 -6.42 2.88 -16.41
CA MET A 122 -7.37 1.81 -16.72
C MET A 122 -8.23 1.37 -15.53
N THR A 123 -7.95 1.87 -14.33
CA THR A 123 -8.65 1.43 -13.12
C THR A 123 -10.14 1.73 -13.15
N ARG A 124 -10.91 0.80 -12.61
CA ARG A 124 -12.37 0.93 -12.40
C ARG A 124 -12.71 1.42 -10.99
N LEU A 125 -11.71 1.70 -10.15
CA LEU A 125 -11.95 2.25 -8.83
C LEU A 125 -12.69 3.60 -8.91
N PRO A 126 -13.58 3.90 -7.94
CA PRO A 126 -14.26 5.18 -7.88
C PRO A 126 -13.26 6.33 -7.68
N GLU A 127 -13.65 7.54 -8.05
CA GLU A 127 -12.82 8.74 -7.90
C GLU A 127 -12.45 9.01 -6.43
N ARG A 128 -13.39 8.69 -5.51
CA ARG A 128 -13.25 8.93 -4.08
C ARG A 128 -13.77 7.75 -3.27
N PRO A 129 -13.29 7.55 -2.02
CA PRO A 129 -13.86 6.59 -1.10
C PRO A 129 -15.35 6.83 -0.88
N ASP A 130 -16.07 5.80 -0.49
CA ASP A 130 -17.47 5.90 -0.04
C ASP A 130 -17.53 6.52 1.36
N TYR A 131 -17.44 7.85 1.39
CA TYR A 131 -17.45 8.60 2.65
C TYR A 131 -18.77 8.44 3.43
N GLU A 132 -19.90 8.19 2.77
CA GLU A 132 -21.19 8.03 3.43
C GLU A 132 -21.19 6.75 4.27
N ARG A 133 -20.81 5.62 3.69
CA ARG A 133 -20.70 4.34 4.43
C ARG A 133 -19.64 4.40 5.52
N VAL A 134 -18.49 4.99 5.24
CA VAL A 134 -17.42 5.14 6.24
C VAL A 134 -17.89 6.02 7.40
N ASN A 135 -18.57 7.14 7.13
CA ASN A 135 -19.08 8.02 8.17
C ASN A 135 -20.21 7.36 8.97
N ALA A 136 -21.13 6.66 8.33
CA ALA A 136 -22.17 5.89 9.00
C ALA A 136 -21.59 4.88 9.99
N PHE A 137 -20.58 4.13 9.57
CA PHE A 137 -19.85 3.20 10.44
C PHE A 137 -19.19 3.94 11.62
N LEU A 138 -18.53 5.07 11.39
CA LEU A 138 -17.87 5.84 12.45
C LEU A 138 -18.87 6.36 13.49
N VAL A 139 -20.04 6.83 13.04
CA VAL A 139 -21.11 7.31 13.93
C VAL A 139 -21.66 6.16 14.77
N ASP A 140 -21.92 4.98 14.16
CA ASP A 140 -22.39 3.80 14.89
C ASP A 140 -21.35 3.32 15.92
N ALA A 141 -20.08 3.26 15.53
CA ALA A 141 -19.00 2.91 16.45
C ALA A 141 -18.92 3.81 17.67
N ARG A 142 -19.06 5.13 17.47
CA ARG A 142 -19.09 6.11 18.58
C ARG A 142 -20.30 5.95 19.46
N ARG A 143 -21.49 5.70 18.91
CA ARG A 143 -22.72 5.47 19.68
C ARG A 143 -22.58 4.24 20.56
N ARG A 144 -22.03 3.15 20.06
CA ARG A 144 -21.80 1.91 20.84
C ARG A 144 -20.82 2.17 21.99
N ALA A 145 -19.70 2.84 21.73
CA ALA A 145 -18.74 3.18 22.78
C ALA A 145 -19.37 4.00 23.90
N LEU A 146 -20.19 5.00 23.58
CA LEU A 146 -20.89 5.79 24.57
C LEU A 146 -21.94 4.99 25.37
N SER A 147 -22.56 3.98 24.74
CA SER A 147 -23.55 3.12 25.42
C SER A 147 -22.89 2.10 26.36
N GLU A 148 -21.64 1.72 26.11
CA GLU A 148 -20.86 0.81 26.94
C GLU A 148 -20.20 1.53 28.14
N GLU A 149 -20.01 2.87 28.07
CA GLU A 149 -19.44 3.69 29.14
C GLU A 149 -20.48 4.23 30.12
N LEU A 150 -21.79 4.10 29.83
CA LEU A 150 -22.86 4.50 30.73
C LEU A 150 -23.32 3.29 31.56
N PRO A 151 -23.07 3.28 32.91
CA PRO A 151 -23.52 2.23 33.81
C PRO A 151 -25.06 2.20 33.96
#